data_1145af0dd5473cb3d8b9fba838d4f1d6
#
_entry.id   1145af0dd5473cb3d8b9fba838d4f1d6
#
_cell.length_a   1.000
_cell.length_b   1.000
_cell.length_c   1.000
_cell.angle_alpha   90.00
_cell.angle_beta   90.00
_cell.angle_gamma   90.00
#
_symmetry.space_group_name_H-M   'P 1'
#
loop_
_entity.id
_entity.type
_entity.pdbx_description
1 polymer ?
#
loop_
_entity_poly.entity_id
_entity_poly.type
_entity_poly.pdbx_seq_one_letter_code
_entity_poly.pdbx_strand_id
1 'polypeptide(L)'
;ISIIYKFITGSIPPKKELKDLPFRLQKINQNTINDSKSTNFHSLKFAICEASKIFKDFALILLGNPKKEGFKEIEISNPALVVICGKHKDEIFRCVKHENKVLCENLSLAIKEIKKANIKNILFSPGYPSGDDYINFEERGKAFSKLIERNFGT
;
A
#
# COMPACT_ATOMS: atom_id res chain seq x y z
N ILE A 1 -12.92 2.18 -13.84
CA ILE A 1 -13.60 3.46 -13.53
C ILE A 1 -13.85 4.25 -14.80
N SER A 2 -12.84 4.45 -15.67
CA SER A 2 -13.00 5.16 -16.94
C SER A 2 -14.03 4.52 -17.87
N ILE A 3 -14.06 3.20 -17.95
CA ILE A 3 -15.01 2.45 -18.77
C ILE A 3 -16.44 2.61 -18.24
N ILE A 4 -16.63 2.51 -16.93
CA ILE A 4 -17.93 2.68 -16.27
C ILE A 4 -18.43 4.11 -16.43
N TYR A 5 -17.55 5.09 -16.24
CA TYR A 5 -17.90 6.50 -16.43
C TYR A 5 -18.35 6.79 -17.86
N LYS A 6 -17.62 6.29 -18.84
CA LYS A 6 -17.98 6.44 -20.25
C LYS A 6 -19.34 5.79 -20.58
N PHE A 7 -19.62 4.63 -19.99
CA PHE A 7 -20.89 3.93 -20.19
C PHE A 7 -22.07 4.73 -19.65
N ILE A 8 -21.91 5.35 -18.45
CA ILE A 8 -22.97 6.11 -17.79
C ILE A 8 -23.16 7.50 -18.41
N THR A 9 -22.06 8.21 -18.66
CA THR A 9 -22.08 9.63 -19.08
C THR A 9 -21.81 9.85 -20.56
N GLY A 10 -21.32 8.84 -21.27
CA GLY A 10 -20.91 8.95 -22.66
C GLY A 10 -19.63 9.76 -22.88
N SER A 11 -18.94 10.15 -21.83
CA SER A 11 -17.71 10.95 -21.89
C SER A 11 -16.59 10.34 -21.05
N ILE A 12 -15.35 10.71 -21.38
CA ILE A 12 -14.17 10.31 -20.58
C ILE A 12 -14.00 11.34 -19.46
N PRO A 13 -13.83 10.90 -18.20
CA PRO A 13 -13.65 11.85 -17.10
C PRO A 13 -12.34 12.64 -17.27
N PRO A 14 -12.31 13.91 -16.85
CA PRO A 14 -11.09 14.71 -16.89
C PRO A 14 -9.95 14.03 -16.11
N LYS A 15 -8.74 14.09 -16.66
CA LYS A 15 -7.55 13.48 -16.00
C LYS A 15 -7.34 13.97 -14.57
N LYS A 16 -7.75 15.19 -14.26
CA LYS A 16 -7.60 15.82 -12.95
C LYS A 16 -8.44 15.12 -11.87
N GLU A 17 -9.64 14.67 -12.18
CA GLU A 17 -10.52 13.97 -11.23
C GLU A 17 -10.01 12.60 -10.81
N LEU A 18 -9.21 11.94 -11.66
CA LEU A 18 -8.64 10.62 -11.40
C LEU A 18 -7.35 10.66 -10.58
N LYS A 19 -6.65 11.81 -10.58
CA LYS A 19 -5.32 11.94 -9.96
C LYS A 19 -5.33 12.31 -8.49
N ASP A 20 -6.40 12.88 -7.98
CA ASP A 20 -6.41 13.57 -6.68
C ASP A 20 -7.33 12.95 -5.63
N LEU A 21 -7.66 11.65 -5.75
CA LEU A 21 -8.39 10.95 -4.70
C LEU A 21 -7.43 10.61 -3.55
N PRO A 22 -7.67 11.15 -2.34
CA PRO A 22 -6.81 10.88 -1.20
C PRO A 22 -6.69 9.37 -0.93
N PHE A 23 -5.47 8.92 -0.63
CA PHE A 23 -5.15 7.54 -0.23
C PHE A 23 -5.46 6.48 -1.29
N ARG A 24 -5.68 6.88 -2.53
CA ARG A 24 -5.86 5.96 -3.66
C ARG A 24 -4.75 6.21 -4.68
N LEU A 25 -3.69 5.41 -4.63
CA LEU A 25 -2.48 5.56 -5.44
C LEU A 25 -1.97 7.02 -5.43
N GLN A 26 -2.09 7.67 -4.28
CA GLN A 26 -1.72 9.06 -4.12
C GLN A 26 -0.20 9.21 -4.06
N LYS A 27 0.38 9.93 -5.00
CA LYS A 27 1.80 10.27 -4.96
C LYS A 27 2.05 11.33 -3.90
N ILE A 28 2.73 10.96 -2.80
CA ILE A 28 3.09 11.90 -1.75
C ILE A 28 4.35 12.68 -2.14
N ASN A 29 5.29 12.01 -2.78
CA ASN A 29 6.52 12.58 -3.31
C ASN A 29 7.00 11.74 -4.49
N GLN A 30 8.18 12.01 -5.03
CA GLN A 30 8.71 11.30 -6.20
C GLN A 30 8.90 9.79 -5.95
N ASN A 31 9.07 9.39 -4.71
CA ASN A 31 9.45 8.03 -4.34
C ASN A 31 8.38 7.27 -3.56
N THR A 32 7.26 7.90 -3.24
CA THR A 32 6.28 7.30 -2.32
C THR A 32 4.86 7.43 -2.81
N ILE A 33 4.16 6.29 -2.82
CA ILE A 33 2.73 6.20 -3.16
C ILE A 33 1.95 5.76 -1.92
N ASN A 34 0.92 6.51 -1.55
CA ASN A 34 -0.01 6.19 -0.47
C ASN A 34 -1.31 5.65 -1.06
N ASP A 35 -1.52 4.35 -0.88
CA ASP A 35 -2.71 3.64 -1.35
C ASP A 35 -3.45 3.00 -0.17
N SER A 36 -3.58 3.75 0.93
CA SER A 36 -4.21 3.22 2.15
C SER A 36 -5.64 2.75 1.96
N LYS A 37 -6.33 3.19 0.92
CA LYS A 37 -7.67 2.71 0.58
C LYS A 37 -7.69 1.27 0.06
N SER A 38 -6.54 0.68 -0.24
CA SER A 38 -6.43 -0.71 -0.63
C SER A 38 -6.75 -1.63 0.55
N THR A 39 -7.94 -2.21 0.55
CA THR A 39 -8.46 -3.03 1.65
C THR A 39 -8.75 -4.47 1.24
N ASN A 40 -8.37 -4.86 0.03
CA ASN A 40 -8.54 -6.21 -0.51
C ASN A 40 -7.43 -6.57 -1.50
N PHE A 41 -7.34 -7.84 -1.86
CA PHE A 41 -6.27 -8.33 -2.75
C PHE A 41 -6.37 -7.81 -4.18
N HIS A 42 -7.57 -7.58 -4.68
CA HIS A 42 -7.76 -7.03 -6.01
C HIS A 42 -7.13 -5.64 -6.13
N SER A 43 -7.42 -4.76 -5.17
CA SER A 43 -6.84 -3.41 -5.09
C SER A 43 -5.32 -3.47 -4.90
N LEU A 44 -4.85 -4.39 -4.06
CA LEU A 44 -3.42 -4.58 -3.81
C LEU A 44 -2.66 -4.98 -5.09
N LYS A 45 -3.18 -5.96 -5.81
CA LYS A 45 -2.57 -6.42 -7.07
C LYS A 45 -2.52 -5.30 -8.11
N PHE A 46 -3.59 -4.52 -8.21
CA PHE A 46 -3.64 -3.37 -9.09
C PHE A 46 -2.58 -2.33 -8.72
N ALA A 47 -2.46 -2.01 -7.42
CA ALA A 47 -1.47 -1.04 -6.94
C ALA A 47 -0.04 -1.49 -7.22
N ILE A 48 0.26 -2.77 -7.01
CA ILE A 48 1.58 -3.35 -7.30
C ILE A 48 1.89 -3.21 -8.80
N CYS A 49 0.92 -3.52 -9.66
CA CYS A 49 1.07 -3.39 -11.10
C CYS A 49 1.37 -1.94 -11.51
N GLU A 50 0.63 -0.99 -10.97
CA GLU A 50 0.82 0.43 -11.26
C GLU A 50 2.19 0.94 -10.74
N ALA A 51 2.57 0.55 -9.53
CA ALA A 51 3.87 0.91 -8.97
C ALA A 51 5.03 0.34 -9.80
N SER A 52 4.88 -0.87 -10.31
CA SER A 52 5.88 -1.52 -11.15
C SER A 52 6.13 -0.81 -12.47
N LYS A 53 5.17 -0.03 -12.95
CA LYS A 53 5.33 0.81 -14.15
C LYS A 53 6.13 2.08 -13.88
N ILE A 54 6.14 2.54 -12.62
CA ILE A 54 6.77 3.80 -12.21
C ILE A 54 8.15 3.55 -11.58
N PHE A 55 8.25 2.54 -10.73
CA PHE A 55 9.46 2.23 -9.97
C PHE A 55 10.13 0.95 -10.48
N LYS A 56 11.43 1.00 -10.64
CA LYS A 56 12.22 -0.19 -10.94
C LYS A 56 12.26 -1.12 -9.72
N ASP A 57 12.61 -0.57 -8.57
CA ASP A 57 12.64 -1.28 -7.29
C ASP A 57 11.82 -0.50 -6.28
N PHE A 58 11.03 -1.20 -5.49
CA PHE A 58 10.26 -0.57 -4.41
C PHE A 58 9.99 -1.56 -3.28
N ALA A 59 9.75 -1.01 -2.09
CA ALA A 59 9.27 -1.77 -0.94
C ALA A 59 7.74 -1.63 -0.86
N LEU A 60 7.08 -2.74 -0.55
CA LEU A 60 5.64 -2.79 -0.30
C LEU A 60 5.40 -2.93 1.19
N ILE A 61 4.48 -2.15 1.75
CA ILE A 61 4.06 -2.28 3.15
C ILE A 61 2.64 -2.84 3.21
N LEU A 62 2.47 -3.94 3.94
CA LEU A 62 1.19 -4.59 4.22
C LEU A 62 0.81 -4.42 5.69
N LEU A 63 -0.46 -4.17 5.94
CA LEU A 63 -0.97 -3.85 7.27
C LEU A 63 -2.49 -3.94 7.31
N GLY A 64 -3.04 -4.56 8.31
CA GLY A 64 -4.48 -4.58 8.54
C GLY A 64 -4.99 -5.90 9.07
N ASN A 65 -6.29 -6.12 8.96
CA ASN A 65 -6.95 -7.30 9.51
C ASN A 65 -7.32 -8.29 8.39
N PRO A 66 -6.69 -9.48 8.35
CA PRO A 66 -6.89 -10.44 7.26
C PRO A 66 -8.18 -11.26 7.35
N LYS A 67 -8.99 -11.11 8.39
CA LYS A 67 -10.20 -11.91 8.60
C LYS A 67 -11.18 -11.89 7.44
N LYS A 68 -11.36 -10.73 6.79
CA LYS A 68 -12.26 -10.60 5.63
C LYS A 68 -11.81 -11.41 4.43
N GLU A 69 -10.51 -11.55 4.24
CA GLU A 69 -9.94 -12.32 3.13
C GLU A 69 -9.86 -13.82 3.43
N GLY A 70 -10.26 -14.24 4.64
CA GLY A 70 -10.27 -15.64 5.04
C GLY A 70 -8.90 -16.28 5.13
N PHE A 71 -7.87 -15.50 5.41
CA PHE A 71 -6.47 -15.95 5.50
C PHE A 71 -5.96 -16.60 4.20
N LYS A 72 -6.44 -16.15 3.05
CA LYS A 72 -6.02 -16.65 1.75
C LYS A 72 -4.55 -16.35 1.48
N GLU A 73 -3.87 -17.33 0.88
CA GLU A 73 -2.50 -17.12 0.40
C GLU A 73 -2.47 -16.13 -0.77
N ILE A 74 -1.48 -15.29 -0.78
CA ILE A 74 -1.20 -14.37 -1.88
C ILE A 74 0.25 -14.44 -2.28
N GLU A 75 0.51 -14.60 -3.57
CA GLU A 75 1.85 -14.57 -4.14
C GLU A 75 2.14 -13.16 -4.64
N ILE A 76 3.24 -12.59 -4.15
CA ILE A 76 3.69 -11.24 -4.52
C ILE A 76 5.11 -11.35 -5.04
N SER A 77 5.38 -10.93 -6.26
CA SER A 77 6.68 -11.11 -6.90
C SER A 77 7.42 -9.82 -7.26
N ASN A 78 6.70 -8.74 -7.53
CA ASN A 78 7.31 -7.52 -8.07
C ASN A 78 8.10 -6.66 -7.08
N PRO A 79 7.66 -6.44 -5.83
CA PRO A 79 8.42 -5.62 -4.89
C PRO A 79 9.78 -6.24 -4.57
N ALA A 80 10.79 -5.40 -4.36
CA ALA A 80 12.11 -5.84 -3.89
C ALA A 80 12.08 -6.30 -2.43
N LEU A 81 11.17 -5.75 -1.64
CA LEU A 81 10.99 -6.07 -0.22
C LEU A 81 9.51 -5.94 0.14
N VAL A 82 8.99 -6.89 0.90
CA VAL A 82 7.65 -6.81 1.48
C VAL A 82 7.80 -6.67 2.99
N VAL A 83 7.32 -5.58 3.56
CA VAL A 83 7.34 -5.34 5.01
C VAL A 83 5.93 -5.49 5.54
N ILE A 84 5.77 -6.34 6.54
CA ILE A 84 4.49 -6.68 7.13
C ILE A 84 4.49 -6.20 8.58
N CYS A 85 3.51 -5.40 8.96
CA CYS A 85 3.47 -4.82 10.30
C CYS A 85 2.04 -4.78 10.87
N GLY A 86 1.95 -4.41 12.16
CA GLY A 86 0.69 -4.24 12.84
C GLY A 86 0.28 -5.44 13.70
N LYS A 87 -0.92 -5.36 14.23
CA LYS A 87 -1.45 -6.37 15.18
C LYS A 87 -1.59 -7.77 14.56
N HIS A 88 -1.88 -7.84 13.28
CA HIS A 88 -2.09 -9.10 12.55
C HIS A 88 -0.90 -9.47 11.66
N LYS A 89 0.29 -8.97 11.96
CA LYS A 89 1.49 -9.21 11.15
C LYS A 89 1.82 -10.69 10.97
N ASP A 90 1.63 -11.49 12.01
CA ASP A 90 1.97 -12.91 11.95
C ASP A 90 1.05 -13.69 11.00
N GLU A 91 -0.25 -13.41 11.05
CA GLU A 91 -1.23 -14.02 10.14
C GLU A 91 -0.97 -13.60 8.69
N ILE A 92 -0.71 -12.32 8.46
CA ILE A 92 -0.40 -11.80 7.12
C ILE A 92 0.89 -12.41 6.60
N PHE A 93 1.91 -12.51 7.45
CA PHE A 93 3.20 -13.09 7.06
C PHE A 93 3.06 -14.52 6.57
N ARG A 94 2.22 -15.31 7.22
CA ARG A 94 1.95 -16.70 6.79
C ARG A 94 1.19 -16.77 5.45
N CYS A 95 0.36 -15.77 5.17
CA CYS A 95 -0.44 -15.72 3.94
C CYS A 95 0.37 -15.24 2.72
N VAL A 96 1.41 -14.45 2.94
CA VAL A 96 2.18 -13.81 1.86
C VAL A 96 3.35 -14.70 1.43
N LYS A 97 3.40 -15.01 0.13
CA LYS A 97 4.54 -15.68 -0.49
C LYS A 97 5.41 -14.65 -1.20
N HIS A 98 6.59 -14.43 -0.66
CA HIS A 98 7.61 -13.53 -1.22
C HIS A 98 8.98 -13.94 -0.67
N GLU A 99 10.00 -13.87 -1.51
CA GLU A 99 11.37 -14.27 -1.13
C GLU A 99 11.98 -13.38 -0.06
N ASN A 100 11.67 -12.08 -0.10
CA ASN A 100 12.26 -11.08 0.78
C ASN A 100 11.16 -10.37 1.56
N LYS A 101 10.73 -10.95 2.66
CA LYS A 101 9.69 -10.39 3.53
C LYS A 101 10.18 -10.25 4.97
N VAL A 102 9.75 -9.18 5.64
CA VAL A 102 10.20 -8.82 6.99
C VAL A 102 8.98 -8.48 7.86
N LEU A 103 9.03 -8.89 9.12
CA LEU A 103 8.04 -8.53 10.14
C LEU A 103 8.49 -7.33 10.95
N CYS A 104 7.59 -6.41 11.21
CA CYS A 104 7.79 -5.26 12.08
C CYS A 104 6.60 -5.08 13.01
N GLU A 105 6.83 -4.52 14.19
CA GLU A 105 5.76 -4.30 15.17
C GLU A 105 4.74 -3.27 14.69
N ASN A 106 5.21 -2.20 14.05
CA ASN A 106 4.35 -1.10 13.63
C ASN A 106 4.87 -0.41 12.37
N LEU A 107 4.09 0.53 11.87
CA LEU A 107 4.40 1.26 10.64
C LEU A 107 5.69 2.08 10.74
N SER A 108 5.97 2.66 11.89
CA SER A 108 7.20 3.43 12.11
C SER A 108 8.45 2.57 11.93
N LEU A 109 8.43 1.37 12.52
CA LEU A 109 9.53 0.41 12.38
C LEU A 109 9.63 -0.15 10.96
N ALA A 110 8.50 -0.32 10.28
CA ALA A 110 8.47 -0.76 8.88
C ALA A 110 9.26 0.24 7.99
N ILE A 111 9.03 1.53 8.18
CA ILE A 111 9.73 2.58 7.43
C ILE A 111 11.23 2.57 7.74
N LYS A 112 11.60 2.36 9.00
CA LYS A 112 13.02 2.24 9.40
C LYS A 112 13.71 1.05 8.73
N GLU A 113 13.02 -0.10 8.64
CA GLU A 113 13.55 -1.27 7.95
C GLU A 113 13.77 -1.01 6.45
N ILE A 114 12.86 -0.29 5.81
CA ILE A 114 13.01 0.10 4.41
C ILE A 114 14.22 1.02 4.21
N LYS A 115 14.40 2.00 5.09
CA LYS A 115 15.59 2.87 5.08
C LYS A 115 16.88 2.07 5.23
N LYS A 116 16.89 1.15 6.18
CA LYS A 116 18.03 0.26 6.44
C LYS A 116 18.38 -0.61 5.25
N ALA A 117 17.36 -1.08 4.52
CA ALA A 117 17.53 -1.86 3.30
C ALA A 117 17.98 -1.01 2.09
N ASN A 118 18.06 0.31 2.27
CA ASN A 118 18.45 1.26 1.23
C ASN A 118 17.54 1.24 -0.02
N ILE A 119 16.25 0.97 0.18
CA ILE A 119 15.25 1.03 -0.88
C ILE A 119 14.60 2.42 -0.85
N LYS A 120 14.65 3.12 -1.96
CA LYS A 120 14.19 4.51 -2.05
C LYS A 120 12.69 4.64 -2.29
N ASN A 121 12.11 3.73 -3.04
CA ASN A 121 10.71 3.82 -3.48
C ASN A 121 9.82 2.98 -2.57
N ILE A 122 8.69 3.54 -2.16
CA ILE A 122 7.76 2.88 -1.23
C ILE A 122 6.35 2.91 -1.80
N LEU A 123 5.72 1.73 -1.83
CA LEU A 123 4.29 1.59 -2.07
C LEU A 123 3.63 1.19 -0.74
N PHE A 124 2.78 2.06 -0.22
CA PHE A 124 1.92 1.73 0.91
C PHE A 124 0.55 1.33 0.37
N SER A 125 0.37 0.04 0.16
CA SER A 125 -0.90 -0.54 -0.28
C SER A 125 -1.20 -1.71 0.65
N PRO A 126 -1.90 -1.44 1.77
CA PRO A 126 -2.04 -2.41 2.87
C PRO A 126 -2.69 -3.73 2.51
N GLY A 127 -3.62 -3.74 1.55
CA GLY A 127 -4.27 -4.97 1.08
C GLY A 127 -5.32 -5.57 2.01
N TYR A 128 -5.50 -4.98 3.19
CA TYR A 128 -6.42 -5.45 4.22
C TYR A 128 -7.18 -4.29 4.85
N PRO A 129 -8.39 -4.52 5.41
CA PRO A 129 -9.10 -3.51 6.17
C PRO A 129 -8.27 -2.99 7.34
N SER A 130 -8.44 -1.71 7.68
CA SER A 130 -7.64 -1.01 8.69
C SER A 130 -7.92 -1.39 10.14
N GLY A 131 -9.01 -2.06 10.43
CA GLY A 131 -9.47 -2.38 11.79
C GLY A 131 -8.40 -2.96 12.70
N ASP A 132 -8.48 -2.66 13.97
CA ASP A 132 -7.58 -3.00 15.08
C ASP A 132 -6.30 -2.14 15.17
N ASP A 133 -5.72 -1.71 14.06
CA ASP A 133 -4.55 -0.81 14.07
C ASP A 133 -4.95 0.66 13.97
N TYR A 134 -5.93 0.96 13.12
CA TYR A 134 -6.44 2.31 12.87
C TYR A 134 -7.96 2.29 12.78
N ILE A 135 -8.60 3.40 13.09
CA ILE A 135 -10.06 3.56 13.04
C ILE A 135 -10.60 3.29 11.63
N ASN A 136 -9.92 3.82 10.63
CA ASN A 136 -10.30 3.68 9.23
C ASN A 136 -9.07 3.83 8.32
N PHE A 137 -9.26 3.68 7.00
CA PHE A 137 -8.16 3.79 6.04
C PHE A 137 -7.62 5.22 5.92
N GLU A 138 -8.44 6.23 6.20
CA GLU A 138 -8.02 7.65 6.18
C GLU A 138 -7.01 7.92 7.29
N GLU A 139 -7.30 7.49 8.51
CA GLU A 139 -6.37 7.66 9.64
C GLU A 139 -5.08 6.87 9.42
N ARG A 140 -5.20 5.68 8.86
CA ARG A 140 -4.03 4.86 8.47
C ARG A 140 -3.18 5.57 7.42
N GLY A 141 -3.81 6.14 6.40
CA GLY A 141 -3.13 6.88 5.34
C GLY A 141 -2.45 8.15 5.84
N LYS A 142 -3.11 8.90 6.74
CA LYS A 142 -2.54 10.09 7.37
C LYS A 142 -1.33 9.75 8.22
N ALA A 143 -1.41 8.67 8.99
CA ALA A 143 -0.29 8.21 9.81
C ALA A 143 0.93 7.86 8.95
N PHE A 144 0.71 7.17 7.84
CA PHE A 144 1.78 6.85 6.90
C PHE A 144 2.42 8.12 6.31
N SER A 145 1.62 9.07 5.83
CA SER A 145 2.13 10.32 5.25
C SER A 145 2.98 11.11 6.24
N LYS A 146 2.55 11.19 7.51
CA LYS A 146 3.32 11.86 8.56
C LYS A 146 4.66 11.18 8.82
N LEU A 147 4.69 9.86 8.82
CA LEU A 147 5.93 9.10 9.02
C LEU A 147 6.91 9.29 7.86
N ILE A 148 6.41 9.34 6.64
CA ILE A 148 7.24 9.63 5.45
C ILE A 148 7.85 11.02 5.56
N GLU A 149 7.07 12.02 5.92
CA GLU A 149 7.54 13.38 6.15
C GLU A 149 8.68 13.43 7.18
N ARG A 150 8.50 12.76 8.32
CA ARG A 150 9.50 12.72 9.40
C ARG A 150 10.78 12.00 9.01
N ASN A 151 10.69 10.96 8.21
CA ASN A 151 11.85 10.11 7.89
C ASN A 151 12.58 10.52 6.61
N PHE A 152 11.90 11.14 5.66
CA PHE A 152 12.47 11.48 4.34
C PHE A 152 12.34 12.97 3.98
N GLY A 153 11.65 13.74 4.83
CA GLY A 153 11.36 15.12 4.56
C GLY A 153 10.24 15.29 3.53
N THR A 154 10.02 16.52 3.11
CA THR A 154 8.97 16.87 2.13
C THR A 154 9.51 16.83 0.71
#